data_1ec92b46e3c13637444e733eda954ef1
#
_entry.id   1ec92b46e3c13637444e733eda954ef1
#
_cell.length_a   1.000
_cell.length_b   1.000
_cell.length_c   1.000
_cell.angle_alpha   90.00
_cell.angle_beta   90.00
_cell.angle_gamma   90.00
#
_symmetry.space_group_name_H-M   'P 1'
#
loop_
_entity.id
_entity.type
_entity.pdbx_description
1 polymer ?
#
loop_
_entity_poly.entity_id
_entity_poly.type
_entity_poly.pdbx_seq_one_letter_code
_entity_poly.pdbx_strand_id
1 'polypeptide(L)'
;MNEQQQSGRRRGAMPFHKYRPFKPVELTERRWPDHTLNKAPRWCSVDLRDGNQALIDPMNVDEKLRMYELLLELGFIEIEVGFPAASQPDFDFIRKIIDGGMVPENVTIQVLCQARRELIDRTVEALADAPNAIFHLYNSTSELQRRVVFDMDRPGIVDLAVQGTRLVKEGLQQLDGTNVTFEYSPESFTGTELDFATEICDTVVEAWGGTSEDKVIINLPSTVEMATPNIYADQIEYFCRNFRQRESSVISLHTHNDRGTGVAATELALMAGAERVEGTLFGNGERTGNCDIVTVAMNLFSQGVDPELDLRDMPNIRSTVEEINKLPVHERHPYAGDLVFTAFSGSHQDAIKKGMARLGSGHWEVPYLPIDPSDVGSSYKETVRVNSQSGKGGVGFVLEQHFGIVLPRAMLVEFSHAVQILTESLNREVTPEEIRGSLIEEYVVDSGPYRLIDYDLRRGDGESQRCEAKIEVSENTVSISGDGSGPIEAFVNGMVETLNEPLNIVDYHEHALTSGSDSVGKDAAAICLLAIDNGSDRCYGVGLSQNTITASLQAIISAVNRRWKQR
;
A
#
# COMPACT_ATOMS: atom_id res chain seq x y z
N MET A 1 -19.44 -2.29 50.56
CA MET A 1 -19.79 -1.22 49.60
C MET A 1 -20.60 -1.90 48.48
N ASN A 2 -21.84 -1.43 48.32
CA ASN A 2 -22.89 -2.12 47.57
C ASN A 2 -22.57 -2.26 46.08
N GLU A 3 -22.77 -3.50 45.56
CA GLU A 3 -22.78 -3.85 44.12
C GLU A 3 -23.76 -3.01 43.27
N GLN A 4 -24.71 -2.31 43.92
CA GLN A 4 -25.71 -1.48 43.23
C GLN A 4 -25.20 -0.09 42.75
N GLN A 5 -24.00 0.36 43.12
CA GLN A 5 -23.46 1.65 42.65
C GLN A 5 -22.56 1.59 41.43
N GLN A 6 -22.25 0.38 40.89
CA GLN A 6 -21.50 0.22 39.64
C GLN A 6 -22.38 0.08 38.39
N SER A 7 -23.71 0.01 38.54
CA SER A 7 -24.62 -0.26 37.39
C SER A 7 -24.99 0.99 36.57
N GLY A 8 -24.47 2.16 36.88
CA GLY A 8 -24.91 3.44 36.26
C GLY A 8 -24.15 3.91 35.02
N ARG A 9 -23.12 3.19 34.51
CA ARG A 9 -22.25 3.71 33.43
C ARG A 9 -21.98 2.82 32.22
N ARG A 10 -22.54 1.65 32.11
CA ARG A 10 -22.46 0.85 30.87
C ARG A 10 -23.84 0.41 30.42
N ARG A 11 -24.42 1.09 29.46
CA ARG A 11 -25.53 0.52 28.68
C ARG A 11 -25.02 -0.77 28.02
N GLY A 12 -25.36 -1.97 28.61
CA GLY A 12 -25.08 -3.27 28.07
C GLY A 12 -23.59 -3.61 27.93
N ALA A 13 -22.98 -4.23 28.92
CA ALA A 13 -21.65 -4.85 28.72
C ALA A 13 -21.73 -5.86 27.57
N MET A 14 -20.77 -5.84 26.66
CA MET A 14 -20.63 -6.87 25.62
C MET A 14 -20.66 -8.26 26.26
N PRO A 15 -21.36 -9.26 25.68
CA PRO A 15 -21.54 -10.58 26.29
C PRO A 15 -20.28 -11.47 26.19
N PHE A 16 -19.13 -10.95 26.66
CA PHE A 16 -17.82 -11.62 26.58
C PHE A 16 -17.77 -12.96 27.32
N HIS A 17 -18.65 -13.19 28.29
CA HIS A 17 -18.78 -14.45 29.03
C HIS A 17 -19.22 -15.66 28.15
N LYS A 18 -19.68 -15.42 26.92
CA LYS A 18 -19.98 -16.47 25.94
C LYS A 18 -18.69 -17.08 25.34
N TYR A 19 -17.58 -16.38 25.46
CA TYR A 19 -16.32 -16.77 24.83
C TYR A 19 -15.33 -17.24 25.88
N ARG A 20 -14.47 -18.18 25.47
CA ARG A 20 -13.43 -18.72 26.34
C ARG A 20 -12.05 -18.33 25.81
N PRO A 21 -11.07 -18.05 26.66
CA PRO A 21 -9.68 -17.88 26.24
C PRO A 21 -9.19 -19.16 25.55
N PHE A 22 -8.43 -18.98 24.46
CA PHE A 22 -7.74 -20.10 23.85
C PHE A 22 -6.66 -20.61 24.81
N LYS A 23 -6.49 -21.93 24.92
CA LYS A 23 -5.46 -22.50 25.80
C LYS A 23 -4.07 -22.30 25.17
N PRO A 24 -3.10 -21.79 25.92
CA PRO A 24 -1.72 -21.75 25.46
C PRO A 24 -1.22 -23.17 25.10
N VAL A 25 -0.33 -23.24 24.11
CA VAL A 25 0.37 -24.48 23.76
C VAL A 25 1.42 -24.76 24.83
N GLU A 26 1.44 -25.97 25.39
CA GLU A 26 2.48 -26.42 26.31
C GLU A 26 3.74 -26.75 25.50
N LEU A 27 4.54 -25.74 25.21
CA LEU A 27 5.79 -25.85 24.47
C LEU A 27 6.94 -25.36 25.33
N THR A 28 7.82 -26.26 25.73
CA THR A 28 9.07 -25.94 26.44
C THR A 28 10.14 -25.56 25.41
N GLU A 29 10.98 -24.57 25.75
CA GLU A 29 12.11 -24.15 24.90
C GLU A 29 11.68 -23.80 23.47
N ARG A 30 10.80 -22.78 23.34
CA ARG A 30 10.44 -22.23 22.03
C ARG A 30 11.67 -21.79 21.27
N ARG A 31 11.79 -22.19 20.01
CA ARG A 31 12.93 -21.86 19.14
C ARG A 31 12.54 -20.84 18.08
N TRP A 32 11.27 -20.84 17.64
CA TRP A 32 10.80 -19.98 16.57
C TRP A 32 11.07 -18.49 16.80
N PRO A 33 11.03 -17.91 18.03
CA PRO A 33 11.29 -16.48 18.21
C PRO A 33 12.72 -16.04 17.86
N ASP A 34 13.67 -16.98 17.86
CA ASP A 34 15.08 -16.73 17.56
C ASP A 34 15.41 -16.93 16.07
N HIS A 35 14.46 -17.43 15.27
CA HIS A 35 14.65 -17.65 13.84
C HIS A 35 14.38 -16.36 13.05
N THR A 36 15.06 -16.27 11.89
CA THR A 36 14.90 -15.16 10.94
C THR A 36 14.54 -15.73 9.58
N LEU A 37 13.60 -15.11 8.90
CA LEU A 37 13.25 -15.45 7.53
C LEU A 37 14.33 -14.89 6.58
N ASN A 38 15.01 -15.76 5.85
CA ASN A 38 16.11 -15.41 4.96
C ASN A 38 15.92 -15.90 3.51
N LYS A 39 14.78 -16.50 3.23
CA LYS A 39 14.34 -16.94 1.89
C LYS A 39 12.83 -16.91 1.81
N ALA A 40 12.30 -16.80 0.59
CA ALA A 40 10.88 -16.96 0.33
C ALA A 40 10.39 -18.38 0.67
N PRO A 41 9.14 -18.55 1.12
CA PRO A 41 8.48 -19.85 1.14
C PRO A 41 8.08 -20.24 -0.29
N ARG A 42 7.68 -21.49 -0.50
CA ARG A 42 6.96 -21.87 -1.70
C ARG A 42 5.58 -21.21 -1.66
N TRP A 43 5.24 -20.44 -2.68
CA TRP A 43 3.96 -19.77 -2.76
C TRP A 43 2.95 -20.60 -3.53
N CYS A 44 1.75 -20.76 -3.00
CA CYS A 44 0.60 -21.27 -3.71
C CYS A 44 -0.53 -20.23 -3.69
N SER A 45 -0.92 -19.74 -4.86
CA SER A 45 -2.11 -18.90 -4.95
C SER A 45 -3.36 -19.75 -4.85
N VAL A 46 -4.31 -19.33 -4.00
CA VAL A 46 -5.65 -19.92 -3.93
C VAL A 46 -6.74 -18.94 -4.40
N ASP A 47 -6.35 -17.90 -5.17
CA ASP A 47 -7.28 -16.91 -5.72
C ASP A 47 -8.41 -17.51 -6.55
N LEU A 48 -8.09 -18.52 -7.38
CA LEU A 48 -9.05 -19.17 -8.29
C LEU A 48 -9.96 -20.21 -7.61
N ARG A 49 -9.66 -20.60 -6.36
CA ARG A 49 -10.48 -21.52 -5.58
C ARG A 49 -11.10 -20.81 -4.37
N ASP A 50 -10.34 -20.57 -3.29
CA ASP A 50 -10.84 -20.02 -2.03
C ASP A 50 -11.20 -18.53 -2.17
N GLY A 51 -10.39 -17.79 -2.90
CA GLY A 51 -10.69 -16.41 -3.27
C GLY A 51 -11.96 -16.29 -4.11
N ASN A 52 -12.07 -17.09 -5.17
CA ASN A 52 -13.24 -17.11 -6.05
C ASN A 52 -14.51 -17.59 -5.35
N GLN A 53 -14.40 -18.61 -4.49
CA GLN A 53 -15.52 -19.16 -3.74
C GLN A 53 -16.20 -18.12 -2.85
N ALA A 54 -15.46 -17.15 -2.36
CA ALA A 54 -15.92 -16.10 -1.45
C ALA A 54 -16.50 -14.86 -2.16
N LEU A 55 -16.44 -14.79 -3.48
CA LEU A 55 -16.99 -13.67 -4.25
C LEU A 55 -18.50 -13.72 -4.31
N ILE A 56 -19.15 -12.56 -4.16
CA ILE A 56 -20.62 -12.42 -4.36
C ILE A 56 -20.99 -12.78 -5.80
N ASP A 57 -20.13 -12.39 -6.75
CA ASP A 57 -20.24 -12.68 -8.18
C ASP A 57 -18.99 -13.43 -8.62
N PRO A 58 -19.01 -14.78 -8.54
CA PRO A 58 -17.84 -15.61 -8.86
C PRO A 58 -17.33 -15.36 -10.27
N MET A 59 -16.03 -15.57 -10.47
CA MET A 59 -15.36 -15.42 -11.76
C MET A 59 -15.95 -16.35 -12.80
N ASN A 60 -16.27 -15.81 -13.97
CA ASN A 60 -16.51 -16.61 -15.16
C ASN A 60 -15.19 -17.17 -15.74
N VAL A 61 -15.27 -18.01 -16.76
CA VAL A 61 -14.10 -18.68 -17.34
C VAL A 61 -13.06 -17.69 -17.88
N ASP A 62 -13.49 -16.57 -18.47
CA ASP A 62 -12.57 -15.59 -19.04
C ASP A 62 -11.89 -14.76 -17.91
N GLU A 63 -12.63 -14.42 -16.85
CA GLU A 63 -12.07 -13.79 -15.65
C GLU A 63 -11.08 -14.73 -14.94
N LYS A 64 -11.39 -16.04 -14.85
CA LYS A 64 -10.44 -17.04 -14.32
C LYS A 64 -9.18 -17.14 -15.17
N LEU A 65 -9.28 -17.08 -16.49
CA LEU A 65 -8.10 -17.09 -17.37
C LEU A 65 -7.24 -15.85 -17.15
N ARG A 66 -7.83 -14.68 -17.08
CA ARG A 66 -7.09 -13.43 -16.80
C ARG A 66 -6.39 -13.47 -15.44
N MET A 67 -7.04 -14.00 -14.41
CA MET A 67 -6.41 -14.19 -13.09
C MET A 67 -5.28 -15.22 -13.17
N TYR A 68 -5.47 -16.32 -13.86
CA TYR A 68 -4.44 -17.36 -14.07
C TYR A 68 -3.20 -16.79 -14.78
N GLU A 69 -3.42 -16.04 -15.86
CA GLU A 69 -2.34 -15.37 -16.61
C GLU A 69 -1.58 -14.37 -15.73
N LEU A 70 -2.29 -13.56 -14.95
CA LEU A 70 -1.67 -12.65 -13.98
C LEU A 70 -0.80 -13.42 -12.97
N LEU A 71 -1.30 -14.51 -12.40
CA LEU A 71 -0.54 -15.31 -11.44
C LEU A 71 0.73 -15.90 -12.04
N LEU A 72 0.68 -16.35 -13.31
CA LEU A 72 1.87 -16.80 -14.06
C LEU A 72 2.88 -15.66 -14.28
N GLU A 73 2.41 -14.47 -14.66
CA GLU A 73 3.25 -13.27 -14.85
C GLU A 73 3.93 -12.85 -13.56
N LEU A 74 3.25 -12.98 -12.42
CA LEU A 74 3.82 -12.69 -11.09
C LEU A 74 4.86 -13.73 -10.63
N GLY A 75 4.95 -14.90 -11.30
CA GLY A 75 5.92 -15.94 -10.99
C GLY A 75 5.42 -17.04 -10.06
N PHE A 76 4.11 -17.18 -9.85
CA PHE A 76 3.58 -18.32 -9.10
C PHE A 76 3.84 -19.62 -9.86
N ILE A 77 4.45 -20.58 -9.15
CA ILE A 77 4.71 -21.93 -9.67
C ILE A 77 3.73 -22.97 -9.13
N GLU A 78 2.93 -22.63 -8.11
CA GLU A 78 1.83 -23.46 -7.62
C GLU A 78 0.56 -22.60 -7.57
N ILE A 79 -0.52 -23.08 -8.21
CA ILE A 79 -1.78 -22.33 -8.32
C ILE A 79 -2.94 -23.31 -8.09
N GLU A 80 -3.76 -23.06 -7.06
CA GLU A 80 -4.99 -23.83 -6.82
C GLU A 80 -6.09 -23.31 -7.73
N VAL A 81 -6.41 -24.09 -8.75
CA VAL A 81 -7.25 -23.68 -9.88
C VAL A 81 -8.74 -23.94 -9.72
N GLY A 82 -9.14 -24.69 -8.69
CA GLY A 82 -10.54 -24.90 -8.41
C GLY A 82 -10.87 -26.15 -7.59
N PHE A 83 -12.18 -26.41 -7.45
CA PHE A 83 -12.75 -27.62 -6.86
C PHE A 83 -13.63 -28.34 -7.90
N PRO A 84 -13.03 -29.15 -8.81
CA PRO A 84 -13.71 -29.65 -10.00
C PRO A 84 -14.89 -30.55 -9.70
N ALA A 85 -14.90 -31.22 -8.54
CA ALA A 85 -16.00 -32.08 -8.14
C ALA A 85 -17.20 -31.31 -7.55
N ALA A 86 -17.01 -30.07 -7.08
CA ALA A 86 -18.07 -29.24 -6.52
C ALA A 86 -18.75 -28.34 -7.55
N SER A 87 -18.05 -28.01 -8.65
CA SER A 87 -18.48 -26.98 -9.59
C SER A 87 -18.13 -27.37 -11.03
N GLN A 88 -19.14 -27.41 -11.90
CA GLN A 88 -18.91 -27.66 -13.33
C GLN A 88 -18.08 -26.56 -13.99
N PRO A 89 -18.28 -25.26 -13.72
CA PRO A 89 -17.37 -24.20 -14.19
C PRO A 89 -15.89 -24.41 -13.81
N ASP A 90 -15.63 -24.92 -12.59
CA ASP A 90 -14.26 -25.25 -12.18
C ASP A 90 -13.68 -26.41 -12.98
N PHE A 91 -14.47 -27.46 -13.19
CA PHE A 91 -14.07 -28.59 -14.02
C PHE A 91 -13.76 -28.14 -15.45
N ASP A 92 -14.64 -27.37 -16.06
CA ASP A 92 -14.51 -26.89 -17.43
C ASP A 92 -13.28 -25.95 -17.58
N PHE A 93 -13.02 -25.11 -16.59
CA PHE A 93 -11.84 -24.25 -16.55
C PHE A 93 -10.54 -25.06 -16.45
N ILE A 94 -10.48 -26.06 -15.57
CA ILE A 94 -9.31 -26.94 -15.40
C ILE A 94 -9.04 -27.70 -16.70
N ARG A 95 -10.06 -28.26 -17.33
CA ARG A 95 -9.90 -28.93 -18.64
C ARG A 95 -9.45 -27.96 -19.72
N LYS A 96 -10.00 -26.72 -19.74
CA LYS A 96 -9.63 -25.70 -20.71
C LYS A 96 -8.12 -25.37 -20.65
N ILE A 97 -7.54 -25.20 -19.45
CA ILE A 97 -6.10 -24.88 -19.32
C ILE A 97 -5.22 -26.08 -19.63
N ILE A 98 -5.64 -27.32 -19.31
CA ILE A 98 -4.89 -28.53 -19.61
C ILE A 98 -4.97 -28.86 -21.11
N ASP A 99 -6.16 -28.97 -21.68
CA ASP A 99 -6.39 -29.32 -23.09
C ASP A 99 -5.83 -28.25 -24.04
N GLY A 100 -5.82 -27.00 -23.59
CA GLY A 100 -5.22 -25.88 -24.33
C GLY A 100 -3.69 -25.79 -24.23
N GLY A 101 -3.04 -26.65 -23.46
CA GLY A 101 -1.59 -26.60 -23.23
C GLY A 101 -1.13 -25.32 -22.52
N MET A 102 -2.00 -24.73 -21.67
CA MET A 102 -1.75 -23.46 -21.01
C MET A 102 -1.03 -23.61 -19.67
N VAL A 103 -0.75 -24.84 -19.22
CA VAL A 103 0.02 -25.11 -18.00
C VAL A 103 1.50 -25.22 -18.35
N PRO A 104 2.37 -24.27 -17.94
CA PRO A 104 3.80 -24.34 -18.20
C PRO A 104 4.45 -25.56 -17.51
N GLU A 105 5.55 -26.08 -18.07
CA GLU A 105 6.25 -27.26 -17.52
C GLU A 105 6.75 -27.08 -16.07
N ASN A 106 7.05 -25.85 -15.67
CA ASN A 106 7.51 -25.52 -14.33
C ASN A 106 6.39 -25.14 -13.37
N VAL A 107 5.13 -25.17 -13.82
CA VAL A 107 3.96 -24.80 -12.99
C VAL A 107 3.19 -26.07 -12.61
N THR A 108 2.76 -26.10 -11.37
CA THR A 108 1.93 -27.18 -10.82
C THR A 108 0.55 -26.62 -10.49
N ILE A 109 -0.47 -27.17 -11.11
CA ILE A 109 -1.87 -26.82 -10.76
C ILE A 109 -2.33 -27.64 -9.57
N GLN A 110 -3.00 -27.00 -8.63
CA GLN A 110 -3.58 -27.65 -7.45
C GLN A 110 -5.10 -27.74 -7.58
N VAL A 111 -5.69 -28.83 -7.12
CA VAL A 111 -7.13 -29.00 -7.08
C VAL A 111 -7.57 -29.54 -5.72
N LEU A 112 -8.63 -28.93 -5.16
CA LEU A 112 -9.18 -29.32 -3.88
C LEU A 112 -10.16 -30.49 -4.05
N CYS A 113 -10.15 -31.41 -3.09
CA CYS A 113 -11.08 -32.54 -3.05
C CYS A 113 -11.41 -32.95 -1.61
N GLN A 114 -12.68 -33.13 -1.31
CA GLN A 114 -13.12 -33.72 -0.04
C GLN A 114 -12.96 -35.25 -0.08
N ALA A 115 -12.68 -35.87 1.08
CA ALA A 115 -12.47 -37.32 1.21
C ALA A 115 -13.78 -38.14 1.00
N ARG A 116 -14.29 -38.17 -0.24
CA ARG A 116 -15.44 -38.94 -0.71
C ARG A 116 -15.14 -39.51 -2.11
N ARG A 117 -15.48 -40.80 -2.32
CA ARG A 117 -15.16 -41.51 -3.55
C ARG A 117 -15.63 -40.78 -4.80
N GLU A 118 -16.91 -40.40 -4.86
CA GLU A 118 -17.50 -39.76 -6.04
C GLU A 118 -16.83 -38.41 -6.39
N LEU A 119 -16.34 -37.67 -5.38
CA LEU A 119 -15.62 -36.42 -5.58
C LEU A 119 -14.19 -36.68 -6.01
N ILE A 120 -13.54 -37.71 -5.44
CA ILE A 120 -12.18 -38.13 -5.82
C ILE A 120 -12.16 -38.58 -7.28
N ASP A 121 -13.08 -39.46 -7.70
CA ASP A 121 -13.16 -39.97 -9.06
C ASP A 121 -13.32 -38.81 -10.08
N ARG A 122 -14.18 -37.82 -9.78
CA ARG A 122 -14.37 -36.63 -10.63
C ARG A 122 -13.15 -35.72 -10.67
N THR A 123 -12.43 -35.60 -9.56
CA THR A 123 -11.20 -34.81 -9.49
C THR A 123 -10.07 -35.46 -10.28
N VAL A 124 -9.93 -36.78 -10.21
CA VAL A 124 -8.99 -37.56 -11.03
C VAL A 124 -9.27 -37.34 -12.51
N GLU A 125 -10.55 -37.41 -12.95
CA GLU A 125 -10.95 -37.14 -14.33
C GLU A 125 -10.51 -35.71 -14.78
N ALA A 126 -10.66 -34.73 -13.91
CA ALA A 126 -10.28 -33.34 -14.22
C ALA A 126 -8.78 -33.15 -14.44
N LEU A 127 -7.93 -33.98 -13.82
CA LEU A 127 -6.46 -33.88 -13.88
C LEU A 127 -5.82 -34.68 -15.03
N ALA A 128 -6.59 -35.44 -15.80
CA ALA A 128 -6.02 -36.23 -16.91
C ALA A 128 -5.18 -35.35 -17.84
N ASP A 129 -3.99 -35.84 -18.22
CA ASP A 129 -3.03 -35.17 -19.12
C ASP A 129 -2.42 -33.85 -18.57
N ALA A 130 -2.64 -33.51 -17.30
CA ALA A 130 -1.94 -32.39 -16.69
C ALA A 130 -0.42 -32.70 -16.57
N PRO A 131 0.49 -31.76 -16.92
CA PRO A 131 1.92 -32.03 -16.80
C PRO A 131 2.35 -32.23 -15.34
N ASN A 132 1.94 -31.34 -14.44
CA ASN A 132 2.17 -31.43 -13.00
C ASN A 132 0.91 -31.00 -12.25
N ALA A 133 0.55 -31.77 -11.21
CA ALA A 133 -0.61 -31.47 -10.40
C ALA A 133 -0.34 -31.73 -8.91
N ILE A 134 -1.06 -31.01 -8.05
CA ILE A 134 -1.23 -31.32 -6.64
C ILE A 134 -2.68 -31.75 -6.43
N PHE A 135 -2.86 -32.96 -5.91
CA PHE A 135 -4.15 -33.44 -5.46
C PHE A 135 -4.31 -33.11 -3.97
N HIS A 136 -5.09 -32.09 -3.67
CA HIS A 136 -5.29 -31.59 -2.31
C HIS A 136 -6.53 -32.23 -1.68
N LEU A 137 -6.31 -33.25 -0.85
CA LEU A 137 -7.35 -33.95 -0.09
C LEU A 137 -7.54 -33.28 1.27
N TYR A 138 -8.80 -33.11 1.69
CA TYR A 138 -9.11 -32.61 3.03
C TYR A 138 -10.29 -33.33 3.71
N ASN A 139 -10.27 -33.31 5.02
CA ASN A 139 -11.42 -33.55 5.88
C ASN A 139 -11.22 -32.82 7.21
N SER A 140 -12.35 -32.42 7.84
CA SER A 140 -12.30 -31.68 9.10
C SER A 140 -11.91 -32.59 10.27
N THR A 141 -11.08 -32.09 11.17
CA THR A 141 -10.50 -32.86 12.27
C THR A 141 -10.77 -32.28 13.66
N SER A 142 -11.26 -31.03 13.75
CA SER A 142 -11.47 -30.35 15.04
C SER A 142 -12.46 -31.07 15.94
N GLU A 143 -12.27 -30.95 17.28
CA GLU A 143 -13.19 -31.51 18.26
C GLU A 143 -14.64 -31.10 18.00
N LEU A 144 -14.85 -29.81 17.70
CA LEU A 144 -16.19 -29.28 17.45
C LEU A 144 -16.87 -29.96 16.26
N GLN A 145 -16.15 -30.09 15.12
CA GLN A 145 -16.74 -30.69 13.92
C GLN A 145 -16.92 -32.20 14.06
N ARG A 146 -16.00 -32.89 14.72
CA ARG A 146 -16.18 -34.32 15.05
C ARG A 146 -17.48 -34.55 15.81
N ARG A 147 -17.76 -33.72 16.83
CA ARG A 147 -18.94 -33.84 17.68
C ARG A 147 -20.24 -33.35 17.04
N VAL A 148 -20.17 -32.21 16.30
CA VAL A 148 -21.39 -31.52 15.84
C VAL A 148 -21.77 -31.87 14.40
N VAL A 149 -20.77 -32.11 13.54
CA VAL A 149 -20.98 -32.31 12.09
C VAL A 149 -20.93 -33.79 11.72
N PHE A 150 -19.92 -34.52 12.21
CA PHE A 150 -19.68 -35.90 11.78
C PHE A 150 -20.29 -36.93 12.73
N ASP A 151 -20.52 -36.58 14.01
CA ASP A 151 -20.86 -37.51 15.07
C ASP A 151 -19.91 -38.71 15.13
N MET A 152 -18.58 -38.41 15.02
CA MET A 152 -17.49 -39.39 14.97
C MET A 152 -16.44 -39.11 16.01
N ASP A 153 -15.81 -40.18 16.52
CA ASP A 153 -14.62 -40.11 17.37
C ASP A 153 -13.33 -39.97 16.54
N ARG A 154 -12.16 -39.84 17.21
CA ARG A 154 -10.85 -39.73 16.56
C ARG A 154 -10.58 -40.90 15.61
N PRO A 155 -10.74 -42.20 16.00
CA PRO A 155 -10.54 -43.34 15.09
C PRO A 155 -11.37 -43.25 13.82
N GLY A 156 -12.66 -42.87 13.92
CA GLY A 156 -13.55 -42.74 12.77
C GLY A 156 -13.08 -41.67 11.78
N ILE A 157 -12.52 -40.56 12.28
CA ILE A 157 -11.95 -39.49 11.43
C ILE A 157 -10.63 -39.92 10.80
N VAL A 158 -9.77 -40.67 11.50
CA VAL A 158 -8.55 -41.25 10.92
C VAL A 158 -8.90 -42.23 9.81
N ASP A 159 -9.87 -43.11 10.02
CA ASP A 159 -10.37 -44.07 9.01
C ASP A 159 -10.86 -43.32 7.74
N LEU A 160 -11.60 -42.23 7.92
CA LEU A 160 -12.07 -41.38 6.81
C LEU A 160 -10.90 -40.84 6.00
N ALA A 161 -9.90 -40.26 6.65
CA ALA A 161 -8.72 -39.71 6.00
C ALA A 161 -7.90 -40.76 5.26
N VAL A 162 -7.66 -41.93 5.91
CA VAL A 162 -6.87 -43.02 5.31
C VAL A 162 -7.61 -43.65 4.12
N GLN A 163 -8.93 -43.86 4.24
CA GLN A 163 -9.74 -44.35 3.12
C GLN A 163 -9.69 -43.35 1.96
N GLY A 164 -9.89 -42.05 2.20
CA GLY A 164 -9.74 -41.01 1.19
C GLY A 164 -8.37 -41.06 0.52
N THR A 165 -7.29 -41.12 1.28
CA THR A 165 -5.91 -41.21 0.77
C THR A 165 -5.70 -42.44 -0.14
N ARG A 166 -6.24 -43.61 0.26
CA ARG A 166 -6.13 -44.82 -0.56
C ARG A 166 -6.92 -44.71 -1.86
N LEU A 167 -8.12 -44.10 -1.81
CA LEU A 167 -8.94 -43.86 -2.98
C LEU A 167 -8.27 -42.90 -3.97
N VAL A 168 -7.63 -41.84 -3.48
CA VAL A 168 -6.82 -40.94 -4.33
C VAL A 168 -5.69 -41.72 -4.98
N LYS A 169 -4.92 -42.50 -4.18
CA LYS A 169 -3.81 -43.29 -4.70
C LYS A 169 -4.26 -44.30 -5.77
N GLU A 170 -5.40 -44.96 -5.57
CA GLU A 170 -6.01 -45.88 -6.54
C GLU A 170 -6.43 -45.14 -7.83
N GLY A 171 -7.11 -43.99 -7.69
CA GLY A 171 -7.58 -43.19 -8.82
C GLY A 171 -6.43 -42.65 -9.67
N LEU A 172 -5.38 -42.15 -9.04
CA LEU A 172 -4.21 -41.60 -9.74
C LEU A 172 -3.40 -42.65 -10.54
N GLN A 173 -3.50 -43.95 -10.19
CA GLN A 173 -2.91 -45.01 -10.99
C GLN A 173 -3.50 -45.12 -12.40
N GLN A 174 -4.67 -44.49 -12.66
CA GLN A 174 -5.31 -44.45 -13.97
C GLN A 174 -4.81 -43.30 -14.84
N LEU A 175 -4.03 -42.36 -14.27
CA LEU A 175 -3.48 -41.22 -14.99
C LEU A 175 -2.07 -41.58 -15.55
N ASP A 176 -1.99 -41.82 -16.85
CA ASP A 176 -0.71 -41.98 -17.53
C ASP A 176 -0.13 -40.60 -17.87
N GLY A 177 1.12 -40.32 -17.47
CA GLY A 177 1.85 -39.12 -17.86
C GLY A 177 1.64 -37.86 -17.02
N THR A 178 0.75 -37.91 -16.04
CA THR A 178 0.57 -36.80 -15.06
C THR A 178 1.46 -37.01 -13.85
N ASN A 179 2.34 -36.05 -13.56
CA ASN A 179 3.12 -36.04 -12.32
C ASN A 179 2.29 -35.43 -11.19
N VAL A 180 1.91 -36.24 -10.18
CA VAL A 180 1.00 -35.81 -9.10
C VAL A 180 1.69 -35.84 -7.74
N THR A 181 1.75 -34.70 -7.08
CA THR A 181 2.09 -34.56 -5.65
C THR A 181 0.80 -34.67 -4.82
N PHE A 182 0.86 -35.38 -3.72
CA PHE A 182 -0.27 -35.49 -2.80
C PHE A 182 -0.18 -34.45 -1.69
N GLU A 183 -1.31 -33.77 -1.43
CA GLU A 183 -1.48 -32.84 -0.33
C GLU A 183 -2.64 -33.27 0.57
N TYR A 184 -2.44 -33.14 1.89
CA TYR A 184 -3.48 -33.39 2.87
C TYR A 184 -3.64 -32.23 3.84
N SER A 185 -4.89 -31.81 4.05
CA SER A 185 -5.28 -30.83 5.07
C SER A 185 -6.13 -31.47 6.17
N PRO A 186 -5.67 -31.51 7.43
CA PRO A 186 -6.54 -31.69 8.58
C PRO A 186 -7.32 -30.38 8.82
N GLU A 187 -8.41 -30.18 8.10
CA GLU A 187 -9.18 -28.93 8.13
C GLU A 187 -9.55 -28.55 9.56
N SER A 188 -9.51 -27.25 9.87
CA SER A 188 -9.67 -26.71 11.22
C SER A 188 -8.56 -27.17 12.19
N PHE A 189 -7.30 -27.21 11.70
CA PHE A 189 -6.15 -27.61 12.50
C PHE A 189 -6.03 -26.81 13.80
N THR A 190 -6.27 -25.48 13.77
CA THR A 190 -6.20 -24.63 14.98
C THR A 190 -7.22 -25.02 16.08
N GLY A 191 -8.29 -25.72 15.72
CA GLY A 191 -9.29 -26.27 16.65
C GLY A 191 -9.14 -27.77 16.92
N THR A 192 -8.08 -28.39 16.40
CA THR A 192 -7.75 -29.82 16.59
C THR A 192 -6.73 -29.96 17.71
N GLU A 193 -6.86 -30.99 18.52
CA GLU A 193 -5.87 -31.33 19.54
C GLU A 193 -4.55 -31.71 18.85
N LEU A 194 -3.42 -31.13 19.30
CA LEU A 194 -2.15 -31.23 18.60
C LEU A 194 -1.59 -32.67 18.52
N ASP A 195 -1.82 -33.49 19.56
CA ASP A 195 -1.51 -34.91 19.55
C ASP A 195 -2.31 -35.65 18.46
N PHE A 196 -3.57 -35.32 18.29
CA PHE A 196 -4.42 -35.91 17.26
C PHE A 196 -4.06 -35.41 15.86
N ALA A 197 -3.74 -34.12 15.72
CA ALA A 197 -3.27 -33.57 14.44
C ALA A 197 -2.00 -34.26 13.94
N THR A 198 -1.04 -34.51 14.82
CA THR A 198 0.18 -35.28 14.47
C THR A 198 -0.13 -36.74 14.14
N GLU A 199 -0.97 -37.41 14.93
CA GLU A 199 -1.40 -38.80 14.71
C GLU A 199 -2.05 -39.00 13.33
N ILE A 200 -3.04 -38.18 12.97
CA ILE A 200 -3.76 -38.33 11.71
C ILE A 200 -2.85 -38.04 10.50
N CYS A 201 -2.01 -36.99 10.58
CA CYS A 201 -1.07 -36.67 9.49
C CYS A 201 0.01 -37.75 9.33
N ASP A 202 0.57 -38.27 10.44
CA ASP A 202 1.50 -39.43 10.39
C ASP A 202 0.84 -40.62 9.65
N THR A 203 -0.41 -40.96 10.02
CA THR A 203 -1.13 -42.08 9.44
C THR A 203 -1.46 -41.88 7.95
N VAL A 204 -1.80 -40.65 7.56
CA VAL A 204 -2.05 -40.30 6.15
C VAL A 204 -0.78 -40.42 5.31
N VAL A 205 0.35 -39.88 5.78
CA VAL A 205 1.63 -39.97 5.05
C VAL A 205 2.11 -41.42 4.96
N GLU A 206 1.93 -42.22 6.01
CA GLU A 206 2.19 -43.68 5.97
C GLU A 206 1.29 -44.41 4.95
N ALA A 207 -0.01 -44.08 4.91
CA ALA A 207 -0.93 -44.68 3.95
C ALA A 207 -0.64 -44.29 2.49
N TRP A 208 -0.18 -43.06 2.28
CA TRP A 208 0.30 -42.61 0.97
C TRP A 208 1.63 -43.30 0.58
N GLY A 209 2.51 -43.46 1.53
CA GLY A 209 3.87 -43.99 1.34
C GLY A 209 4.85 -42.90 0.93
N GLY A 210 4.72 -41.70 1.51
CA GLY A 210 5.63 -40.58 1.30
C GLY A 210 7.07 -40.89 1.73
N THR A 211 8.02 -40.35 1.01
CA THR A 211 9.47 -40.51 1.25
C THR A 211 10.16 -39.15 1.29
N SER A 212 11.45 -39.11 1.65
CA SER A 212 12.25 -37.89 1.57
C SER A 212 12.45 -37.37 0.13
N GLU A 213 12.28 -38.21 -0.86
CA GLU A 213 12.44 -37.89 -2.29
C GLU A 213 11.08 -37.54 -2.95
N ASP A 214 10.00 -38.17 -2.47
CA ASP A 214 8.61 -37.94 -2.90
C ASP A 214 7.79 -37.51 -1.69
N LYS A 215 7.87 -36.21 -1.38
CA LYS A 215 7.28 -35.61 -0.18
C LYS A 215 5.79 -35.35 -0.35
N VAL A 216 5.06 -35.63 0.72
CA VAL A 216 3.64 -35.22 0.86
C VAL A 216 3.58 -33.78 1.40
N ILE A 217 2.70 -32.98 0.87
CA ILE A 217 2.40 -31.66 1.45
C ILE A 217 1.39 -31.86 2.58
N ILE A 218 1.75 -31.41 3.78
CA ILE A 218 0.85 -31.34 4.94
C ILE A 218 0.51 -29.88 5.17
N ASN A 219 -0.70 -29.51 4.81
CA ASN A 219 -1.21 -28.16 4.95
C ASN A 219 -1.97 -28.01 6.27
N LEU A 220 -1.54 -27.08 7.13
CA LEU A 220 -2.05 -26.90 8.49
C LEU A 220 -2.92 -25.63 8.57
N PRO A 221 -4.22 -25.69 8.21
CA PRO A 221 -5.00 -24.49 8.05
C PRO A 221 -5.45 -23.88 9.39
N SER A 222 -5.19 -22.58 9.54
CA SER A 222 -5.94 -21.74 10.48
C SER A 222 -7.28 -21.38 9.83
N THR A 223 -8.13 -22.39 9.64
CA THR A 223 -9.45 -22.28 9.00
C THR A 223 -10.31 -21.20 9.64
N VAL A 224 -10.19 -21.06 10.96
CA VAL A 224 -10.64 -19.90 11.72
C VAL A 224 -9.46 -19.44 12.58
N GLU A 225 -9.17 -18.17 12.55
CA GLU A 225 -8.13 -17.57 13.39
C GLU A 225 -8.61 -17.50 14.85
N MET A 226 -8.31 -18.53 15.64
CA MET A 226 -8.88 -18.74 16.99
C MET A 226 -8.08 -18.04 18.10
N ALA A 227 -6.80 -17.76 17.88
CA ALA A 227 -5.87 -17.26 18.89
C ALA A 227 -4.94 -16.17 18.34
N THR A 228 -4.03 -15.67 19.17
CA THR A 228 -2.99 -14.75 18.76
C THR A 228 -1.92 -15.44 17.88
N PRO A 229 -1.21 -14.72 16.98
CA PRO A 229 -0.25 -15.30 16.04
C PRO A 229 0.82 -16.18 16.67
N ASN A 230 1.30 -15.80 17.86
CA ASN A 230 2.30 -16.61 18.60
C ASN A 230 1.77 -17.99 19.02
N ILE A 231 0.47 -18.12 19.26
CA ILE A 231 -0.13 -19.42 19.57
C ILE A 231 -0.14 -20.33 18.33
N TYR A 232 -0.45 -19.76 17.15
CA TYR A 232 -0.35 -20.52 15.90
C TYR A 232 1.09 -20.96 15.61
N ALA A 233 2.07 -20.06 15.79
CA ALA A 233 3.49 -20.42 15.69
C ALA A 233 3.89 -21.55 16.68
N ASP A 234 3.41 -21.49 17.93
CA ASP A 234 3.61 -22.57 18.92
C ASP A 234 2.98 -23.90 18.45
N GLN A 235 1.79 -23.85 17.82
CA GLN A 235 1.15 -25.05 17.26
C GLN A 235 2.00 -25.65 16.12
N ILE A 236 2.52 -24.81 15.22
CA ILE A 236 3.36 -25.24 14.10
C ILE A 236 4.70 -25.82 14.62
N GLU A 237 5.36 -25.15 15.56
CA GLU A 237 6.60 -25.67 16.14
C GLU A 237 6.37 -26.99 16.88
N TYR A 238 5.27 -27.10 17.66
CA TYR A 238 4.88 -28.34 18.31
C TYR A 238 4.68 -29.46 17.29
N PHE A 239 3.92 -29.17 16.22
CA PHE A 239 3.65 -30.12 15.13
C PHE A 239 4.98 -30.59 14.49
N CYS A 240 5.83 -29.66 14.05
CA CYS A 240 7.12 -29.98 13.43
C CYS A 240 8.04 -30.84 14.31
N ARG A 241 7.99 -30.65 15.64
CA ARG A 241 8.80 -31.43 16.57
C ARG A 241 8.27 -32.83 16.86
N ASN A 242 6.99 -33.04 16.79
CA ASN A 242 6.32 -34.28 17.19
C ASN A 242 5.85 -35.14 16.01
N PHE A 243 5.84 -34.55 14.81
CA PHE A 243 5.43 -35.22 13.58
C PHE A 243 6.53 -36.17 13.09
N ARG A 244 6.27 -37.46 13.10
CA ARG A 244 7.26 -38.51 12.77
C ARG A 244 7.66 -38.51 11.30
N GLN A 245 6.74 -38.12 10.41
CA GLN A 245 6.93 -38.10 8.96
C GLN A 245 7.50 -36.76 8.45
N ARG A 246 8.17 -35.98 9.34
CA ARG A 246 8.67 -34.63 9.01
C ARG A 246 9.59 -34.61 7.78
N GLU A 247 10.48 -35.60 7.67
CA GLU A 247 11.45 -35.70 6.57
C GLU A 247 10.76 -36.03 5.21
N SER A 248 9.63 -36.73 5.28
CA SER A 248 8.80 -37.14 4.12
C SER A 248 7.72 -36.12 3.78
N SER A 249 7.78 -34.93 4.35
CA SER A 249 6.71 -33.94 4.19
C SER A 249 7.24 -32.52 4.02
N VAL A 250 6.44 -31.71 3.32
CA VAL A 250 6.53 -30.24 3.27
C VAL A 250 5.41 -29.68 4.13
N ILE A 251 5.74 -28.80 5.06
CA ILE A 251 4.73 -28.15 5.92
C ILE A 251 4.25 -26.89 5.26
N SER A 252 2.94 -26.85 4.95
CA SER A 252 2.24 -25.75 4.33
C SER A 252 1.33 -25.04 5.34
N LEU A 253 1.12 -23.75 5.12
CA LEU A 253 0.24 -22.90 5.90
C LEU A 253 -0.91 -22.40 5.03
N HIS A 254 -2.11 -22.35 5.64
CA HIS A 254 -3.27 -21.71 5.04
C HIS A 254 -3.99 -20.92 6.13
N THR A 255 -3.69 -19.63 6.24
CA THR A 255 -4.26 -18.80 7.30
C THR A 255 -5.40 -17.94 6.79
N HIS A 256 -6.49 -17.86 7.59
CA HIS A 256 -7.51 -16.85 7.45
C HIS A 256 -7.23 -15.65 8.37
N ASN A 257 -7.98 -14.58 8.20
CA ASN A 257 -7.72 -13.27 8.81
C ASN A 257 -8.85 -12.82 9.76
N ASP A 258 -9.52 -13.76 10.44
CA ASP A 258 -10.70 -13.49 11.30
C ASP A 258 -10.42 -12.48 12.42
N ARG A 259 -9.17 -12.39 12.88
CA ARG A 259 -8.72 -11.47 13.94
C ARG A 259 -7.92 -10.28 13.39
N GLY A 260 -7.71 -10.20 12.07
CA GLY A 260 -6.88 -9.19 11.43
C GLY A 260 -5.38 -9.44 11.63
N THR A 261 -4.96 -10.68 11.91
CA THR A 261 -3.55 -11.02 12.18
C THR A 261 -3.02 -12.16 11.31
N GLY A 262 -3.72 -12.48 10.20
CA GLY A 262 -3.36 -13.59 9.30
C GLY A 262 -1.94 -13.48 8.72
N VAL A 263 -1.50 -12.29 8.32
CA VAL A 263 -0.12 -12.02 7.87
C VAL A 263 0.88 -12.34 8.98
N ALA A 264 0.69 -11.79 10.18
CA ALA A 264 1.58 -12.03 11.31
C ALA A 264 1.60 -13.51 11.73
N ALA A 265 0.44 -14.18 11.69
CA ALA A 265 0.36 -15.61 11.97
C ALA A 265 1.19 -16.43 10.97
N THR A 266 1.13 -16.08 9.69
CA THR A 266 1.90 -16.72 8.61
C THR A 266 3.41 -16.50 8.81
N GLU A 267 3.86 -15.27 9.04
CA GLU A 267 5.29 -14.96 9.25
C GLU A 267 5.85 -15.73 10.45
N LEU A 268 5.15 -15.70 11.59
CA LEU A 268 5.62 -16.41 12.79
C LEU A 268 5.58 -17.94 12.61
N ALA A 269 4.63 -18.46 11.85
CA ALA A 269 4.55 -19.89 11.54
C ALA A 269 5.67 -20.35 10.57
N LEU A 270 6.09 -19.50 9.64
CA LEU A 270 7.28 -19.72 8.81
C LEU A 270 8.55 -19.80 9.68
N MET A 271 8.70 -18.86 10.64
CA MET A 271 9.79 -18.95 11.63
C MET A 271 9.72 -20.25 12.46
N ALA A 272 8.52 -20.78 12.69
CA ALA A 272 8.29 -22.02 13.44
C ALA A 272 8.57 -23.32 12.64
N GLY A 273 8.92 -23.21 11.35
CA GLY A 273 9.40 -24.34 10.54
C GLY A 273 8.50 -24.75 9.38
N ALA A 274 7.51 -23.94 9.02
CA ALA A 274 6.78 -24.12 7.77
C ALA A 274 7.61 -23.67 6.56
N GLU A 275 7.29 -24.20 5.38
CA GLU A 275 8.10 -24.06 4.15
C GLU A 275 7.28 -23.56 2.97
N ARG A 276 5.95 -23.62 3.07
CA ARG A 276 5.01 -23.28 1.99
C ARG A 276 3.84 -22.45 2.53
N VAL A 277 3.30 -21.57 1.73
CA VAL A 277 2.17 -20.70 2.09
C VAL A 277 1.12 -20.71 0.99
N GLU A 278 -0.12 -20.98 1.37
CA GLU A 278 -1.31 -20.74 0.58
C GLU A 278 -1.96 -19.41 0.98
N GLY A 279 -2.39 -18.64 -0.01
CA GLY A 279 -3.07 -17.38 0.23
C GLY A 279 -3.55 -16.75 -1.08
N THR A 280 -4.00 -15.52 -1.00
CA THR A 280 -4.53 -14.79 -2.15
C THR A 280 -3.87 -13.43 -2.31
N LEU A 281 -3.96 -12.87 -3.50
CA LEU A 281 -3.59 -11.48 -3.73
C LEU A 281 -4.53 -10.56 -2.94
N PHE A 282 -3.94 -9.65 -2.16
CA PHE A 282 -4.63 -8.69 -1.30
C PHE A 282 -5.58 -9.33 -0.25
N GLY A 283 -5.42 -10.62 0.03
CA GLY A 283 -6.12 -11.29 1.12
C GLY A 283 -7.61 -11.57 0.88
N ASN A 284 -8.08 -11.61 -0.36
CA ASN A 284 -9.47 -11.96 -0.66
C ASN A 284 -9.77 -13.41 -0.23
N GLY A 285 -10.96 -13.67 0.32
CA GLY A 285 -11.37 -15.01 0.71
C GLY A 285 -12.55 -15.03 1.69
N GLU A 286 -12.88 -16.22 2.17
CA GLU A 286 -13.99 -16.46 3.07
C GLU A 286 -13.95 -15.56 4.32
N ARG A 287 -15.10 -15.09 4.75
CA ARG A 287 -15.33 -14.24 5.93
C ARG A 287 -14.54 -12.93 5.88
N THR A 288 -13.34 -12.90 6.47
CA THR A 288 -12.42 -11.74 6.54
C THR A 288 -11.24 -11.88 5.59
N GLY A 289 -11.19 -12.96 4.81
CA GLY A 289 -10.18 -13.23 3.81
C GLY A 289 -9.11 -14.24 4.23
N ASN A 290 -8.27 -14.57 3.26
CA ASN A 290 -7.10 -15.43 3.37
C ASN A 290 -5.86 -14.65 3.81
N CYS A 291 -4.75 -15.36 3.99
CA CYS A 291 -3.43 -14.75 4.03
C CYS A 291 -3.21 -13.86 2.81
N ASP A 292 -2.85 -12.62 3.03
CA ASP A 292 -2.46 -11.68 1.99
C ASP A 292 -1.01 -11.95 1.57
N ILE A 293 -0.84 -12.66 0.44
CA ILE A 293 0.48 -13.00 -0.10
C ILE A 293 1.27 -11.73 -0.48
N VAL A 294 0.60 -10.71 -1.03
CA VAL A 294 1.27 -9.45 -1.39
C VAL A 294 1.95 -8.83 -0.17
N THR A 295 1.23 -8.75 0.95
CA THR A 295 1.80 -8.17 2.17
C THR A 295 2.93 -9.04 2.74
N VAL A 296 2.80 -10.37 2.79
CA VAL A 296 3.89 -11.24 3.28
C VAL A 296 5.12 -11.15 2.38
N ALA A 297 4.95 -11.19 1.06
CA ALA A 297 6.03 -11.06 0.09
C ALA A 297 6.75 -9.71 0.20
N MET A 298 6.00 -8.61 0.32
CA MET A 298 6.57 -7.28 0.48
C MET A 298 7.22 -7.07 1.86
N ASN A 299 6.74 -7.75 2.90
CA ASN A 299 7.42 -7.75 4.20
C ASN A 299 8.81 -8.41 4.09
N LEU A 300 8.94 -9.54 3.37
CA LEU A 300 10.24 -10.16 3.07
C LEU A 300 11.12 -9.20 2.26
N PHE A 301 10.59 -8.62 1.19
CA PHE A 301 11.30 -7.65 0.35
C PHE A 301 11.86 -6.48 1.17
N SER A 302 11.08 -5.91 2.06
CA SER A 302 11.49 -4.79 2.92
C SER A 302 12.62 -5.14 3.90
N GLN A 303 12.88 -6.44 4.11
CA GLN A 303 13.98 -6.97 4.92
C GLN A 303 15.16 -7.46 4.07
N GLY A 304 15.16 -7.20 2.76
CA GLY A 304 16.22 -7.59 1.84
C GLY A 304 16.20 -9.08 1.46
N VAL A 305 15.05 -9.72 1.58
CA VAL A 305 14.81 -11.10 1.13
C VAL A 305 14.03 -11.06 -0.18
N ASP A 306 14.57 -11.70 -1.22
CA ASP A 306 13.88 -11.84 -2.50
C ASP A 306 12.58 -12.64 -2.29
N PRO A 307 11.40 -12.04 -2.56
CA PRO A 307 10.13 -12.74 -2.41
C PRO A 307 9.87 -13.79 -3.51
N GLU A 308 10.72 -13.86 -4.55
CA GLU A 308 10.54 -14.73 -5.72
C GLU A 308 9.20 -14.51 -6.46
N LEU A 309 8.58 -13.33 -6.27
CA LEU A 309 7.39 -12.86 -6.99
C LEU A 309 7.66 -11.47 -7.58
N ASP A 310 7.18 -11.23 -8.79
CA ASP A 310 7.31 -9.93 -9.46
C ASP A 310 6.17 -8.97 -9.09
N LEU A 311 6.41 -8.11 -8.12
CA LEU A 311 5.45 -7.12 -7.63
C LEU A 311 5.81 -5.67 -8.04
N ARG A 312 6.63 -5.51 -9.10
CA ARG A 312 7.14 -4.19 -9.53
C ARG A 312 6.09 -3.27 -10.13
N ASP A 313 4.95 -3.80 -10.58
CA ASP A 313 3.84 -3.00 -11.12
C ASP A 313 2.58 -3.16 -10.25
N MET A 314 2.71 -2.81 -8.98
CA MET A 314 1.64 -2.93 -7.98
C MET A 314 0.33 -2.23 -8.37
N PRO A 315 0.35 -1.02 -8.99
CA PRO A 315 -0.88 -0.36 -9.44
C PRO A 315 -1.67 -1.19 -10.46
N ASN A 316 -1.00 -1.80 -11.44
CA ASN A 316 -1.63 -2.63 -12.45
C ASN A 316 -2.12 -3.97 -11.86
N ILE A 317 -1.30 -4.62 -11.02
CA ILE A 317 -1.69 -5.84 -10.30
C ILE A 317 -2.98 -5.59 -9.51
N ARG A 318 -3.01 -4.50 -8.71
CA ARG A 318 -4.17 -4.13 -7.92
C ARG A 318 -5.40 -3.88 -8.78
N SER A 319 -5.29 -3.05 -9.82
CA SER A 319 -6.43 -2.72 -10.68
C SER A 319 -7.00 -3.93 -11.41
N THR A 320 -6.14 -4.86 -11.85
CA THR A 320 -6.55 -6.11 -12.49
C THR A 320 -7.31 -7.02 -11.51
N VAL A 321 -6.81 -7.15 -10.27
CA VAL A 321 -7.50 -7.95 -9.24
C VAL A 321 -8.82 -7.31 -8.82
N GLU A 322 -8.87 -5.98 -8.66
CA GLU A 322 -10.11 -5.25 -8.35
C GLU A 322 -11.19 -5.44 -9.44
N GLU A 323 -10.78 -5.38 -10.70
CA GLU A 323 -11.68 -5.60 -11.85
C GLU A 323 -12.23 -7.03 -11.85
N ILE A 324 -11.37 -8.04 -11.67
CA ILE A 324 -11.74 -9.46 -11.71
C ILE A 324 -12.60 -9.83 -10.50
N ASN A 325 -12.19 -9.43 -9.29
CA ASN A 325 -12.89 -9.75 -8.05
C ASN A 325 -14.15 -8.88 -7.84
N LYS A 326 -14.26 -7.75 -8.56
CA LYS A 326 -15.34 -6.76 -8.38
C LYS A 326 -15.39 -6.22 -6.95
N LEU A 327 -14.24 -6.20 -6.28
CA LEU A 327 -14.05 -5.73 -4.91
C LEU A 327 -12.85 -4.78 -4.85
N PRO A 328 -12.98 -3.60 -4.21
CA PRO A 328 -11.87 -2.67 -4.08
C PRO A 328 -10.85 -3.15 -3.05
N VAL A 329 -9.59 -2.92 -3.32
CA VAL A 329 -8.51 -3.02 -2.33
C VAL A 329 -8.52 -1.75 -1.46
N HIS A 330 -8.39 -1.92 -0.15
CA HIS A 330 -8.50 -0.81 0.78
C HIS A 330 -7.42 0.25 0.52
N GLU A 331 -7.77 1.55 0.56
CA GLU A 331 -6.86 2.67 0.31
C GLU A 331 -5.61 2.70 1.21
N ARG A 332 -5.64 2.02 2.35
CA ARG A 332 -4.51 1.87 3.28
C ARG A 332 -4.01 0.42 3.34
N HIS A 333 -4.26 -0.35 2.30
CA HIS A 333 -3.69 -1.70 2.18
C HIS A 333 -2.15 -1.60 2.14
N PRO A 334 -1.42 -2.39 2.96
CA PRO A 334 0.04 -2.33 2.97
C PRO A 334 0.63 -2.43 1.56
N TYR A 335 1.57 -1.54 1.24
CA TYR A 335 2.30 -1.43 -0.03
C TYR A 335 1.48 -1.13 -1.30
N ALA A 336 0.17 -1.41 -1.33
CA ALA A 336 -0.66 -1.32 -2.54
C ALA A 336 -1.70 -0.19 -2.51
N GLY A 337 -2.12 0.26 -1.34
CA GLY A 337 -3.20 1.26 -1.21
C GLY A 337 -2.76 2.66 -1.64
N ASP A 338 -3.69 3.47 -2.15
CA ASP A 338 -3.42 4.82 -2.65
C ASP A 338 -2.83 5.78 -1.62
N LEU A 339 -3.05 5.53 -0.33
CA LEU A 339 -2.61 6.41 0.77
C LEU A 339 -1.34 5.93 1.49
N VAL A 340 -0.78 4.77 1.12
CA VAL A 340 0.33 4.16 1.89
C VAL A 340 1.66 4.88 1.73
N PHE A 341 1.85 5.58 0.60
CA PHE A 341 3.02 6.40 0.36
C PHE A 341 2.72 7.90 0.49
N THR A 342 1.61 8.26 1.13
CA THR A 342 1.16 9.65 1.31
C THR A 342 1.47 10.14 2.72
N ALA A 343 2.14 11.29 2.83
CA ALA A 343 2.38 11.96 4.11
C ALA A 343 1.51 13.22 4.21
N PHE A 344 0.69 13.31 5.27
CA PHE A 344 -0.18 14.46 5.56
C PHE A 344 0.44 15.45 6.55
N SER A 345 1.33 14.97 7.44
CA SER A 345 2.03 15.83 8.39
C SER A 345 3.19 16.56 7.72
N GLY A 346 3.26 17.88 7.85
CA GLY A 346 4.35 18.67 7.27
C GLY A 346 5.74 18.32 7.79
N SER A 347 5.85 17.85 9.05
CA SER A 347 7.12 17.36 9.57
C SER A 347 7.57 16.05 8.89
N HIS A 348 6.62 15.16 8.53
CA HIS A 348 6.91 13.95 7.77
C HIS A 348 7.33 14.29 6.34
N GLN A 349 6.60 15.20 5.68
CA GLN A 349 6.92 15.68 4.33
C GLN A 349 8.32 16.28 4.23
N ASP A 350 8.68 17.15 5.18
CA ASP A 350 10.03 17.74 5.26
C ASP A 350 11.12 16.68 5.49
N ALA A 351 10.84 15.70 6.35
CA ALA A 351 11.78 14.61 6.61
C ALA A 351 11.96 13.69 5.39
N ILE A 352 10.89 13.34 4.67
CA ILE A 352 10.94 12.56 3.42
C ILE A 352 11.75 13.33 2.36
N LYS A 353 11.46 14.61 2.12
CA LYS A 353 12.20 15.45 1.18
C LYS A 353 13.71 15.48 1.50
N LYS A 354 14.06 15.63 2.78
CA LYS A 354 15.47 15.63 3.21
C LYS A 354 16.12 14.26 3.08
N GLY A 355 15.39 13.18 3.34
CA GLY A 355 15.82 11.80 3.16
C GLY A 355 16.14 11.53 1.70
N MET A 356 15.19 11.81 0.80
CA MET A 356 15.35 11.63 -0.64
C MET A 356 16.53 12.45 -1.20
N ALA A 357 16.72 13.70 -0.76
CA ALA A 357 17.83 14.56 -1.20
C ALA A 357 19.21 14.07 -0.74
N ARG A 358 19.29 13.19 0.26
CA ARG A 358 20.52 12.63 0.81
C ARG A 358 20.74 11.17 0.44
N LEU A 359 19.77 10.56 -0.23
CA LEU A 359 19.84 9.16 -0.64
C LEU A 359 21.03 8.98 -1.59
N GLY A 360 21.97 8.10 -1.20
CA GLY A 360 23.10 7.68 -2.02
C GLY A 360 22.81 6.36 -2.74
N SER A 361 23.85 5.70 -3.23
CA SER A 361 23.78 4.37 -3.85
C SER A 361 23.76 3.22 -2.84
N GLY A 362 23.44 3.50 -1.58
CA GLY A 362 23.40 2.52 -0.48
C GLY A 362 22.03 1.92 -0.24
N HIS A 363 21.81 1.48 1.02
CA HIS A 363 20.51 0.98 1.45
C HIS A 363 19.46 2.12 1.48
N TRP A 364 18.18 1.73 1.37
CA TRP A 364 17.07 2.65 1.50
C TRP A 364 16.96 3.19 2.94
N GLU A 365 17.13 4.51 3.11
CA GLU A 365 17.12 5.19 4.42
C GLU A 365 16.27 6.48 4.38
N VAL A 366 15.06 6.39 3.86
CA VAL A 366 14.13 7.53 3.83
C VAL A 366 13.15 7.44 5.00
N PRO A 367 13.09 8.48 5.87
CA PRO A 367 12.15 8.47 6.99
C PRO A 367 10.71 8.26 6.53
N TYR A 368 9.92 7.49 7.31
CA TYR A 368 8.49 7.20 7.10
C TYR A 368 8.14 6.37 5.86
N LEU A 369 9.08 6.02 5.00
CA LEU A 369 8.87 5.15 3.85
C LEU A 369 9.65 3.85 4.04
N PRO A 370 8.97 2.71 4.29
CA PRO A 370 9.63 1.43 4.54
C PRO A 370 10.34 0.85 3.32
N ILE A 371 9.92 1.26 2.12
CA ILE A 371 10.51 0.89 0.83
C ILE A 371 10.56 2.12 -0.09
N ASP A 372 11.32 2.02 -1.18
CA ASP A 372 11.21 2.97 -2.29
C ASP A 372 9.89 2.72 -3.04
N PRO A 373 8.98 3.70 -3.13
CA PRO A 373 7.75 3.54 -3.92
C PRO A 373 7.99 3.19 -5.38
N SER A 374 9.13 3.58 -5.96
CA SER A 374 9.47 3.26 -7.36
C SER A 374 9.73 1.77 -7.59
N ASP A 375 10.13 1.01 -6.57
CA ASP A 375 10.33 -0.43 -6.66
C ASP A 375 9.03 -1.22 -6.92
N VAL A 376 7.89 -0.61 -6.60
CA VAL A 376 6.55 -1.17 -6.81
C VAL A 376 5.74 -0.41 -7.87
N GLY A 377 6.40 0.34 -8.75
CA GLY A 377 5.75 1.09 -9.84
C GLY A 377 5.00 2.35 -9.39
N SER A 378 5.17 2.78 -8.13
CA SER A 378 4.57 3.99 -7.59
C SER A 378 5.53 5.17 -7.69
N SER A 379 5.01 6.41 -7.65
CA SER A 379 5.81 7.63 -7.77
C SER A 379 5.82 8.41 -6.45
N TYR A 380 6.99 8.83 -6.01
CA TYR A 380 7.13 9.70 -4.84
C TYR A 380 6.33 11.02 -4.98
N LYS A 381 6.15 11.55 -6.19
CA LYS A 381 5.35 12.77 -6.42
C LYS A 381 3.90 12.64 -5.99
N GLU A 382 3.38 11.42 -5.96
CA GLU A 382 2.01 11.12 -5.52
C GLU A 382 1.91 10.93 -4.00
N THR A 383 3.06 10.91 -3.28
CA THR A 383 3.09 10.64 -1.85
C THR A 383 2.88 11.87 -0.97
N VAL A 384 2.94 13.09 -1.51
CA VAL A 384 2.75 14.32 -0.74
C VAL A 384 1.46 15.01 -1.15
N ARG A 385 0.49 15.04 -0.23
CA ARG A 385 -0.79 15.75 -0.38
C ARG A 385 -0.94 16.82 0.69
N VAL A 386 -1.66 17.89 0.39
CA VAL A 386 -1.90 19.00 1.31
C VAL A 386 -3.32 18.97 1.85
N ASN A 387 -3.44 18.82 3.17
CA ASN A 387 -4.70 18.93 3.91
C ASN A 387 -4.50 19.81 5.17
N SER A 388 -5.51 19.93 6.02
CA SER A 388 -5.47 20.75 7.25
C SER A 388 -4.35 20.36 8.23
N GLN A 389 -3.78 19.16 8.12
CA GLN A 389 -2.65 18.67 8.94
C GLN A 389 -1.29 18.87 8.25
N SER A 390 -1.29 19.31 6.98
CA SER A 390 -0.06 19.55 6.23
C SER A 390 0.52 20.90 6.59
N GLY A 391 1.66 20.92 7.24
CA GLY A 391 2.36 22.16 7.56
C GLY A 391 3.08 22.78 6.35
N LYS A 392 3.88 23.83 6.63
CA LYS A 392 4.66 24.60 5.62
C LYS A 392 5.48 23.75 4.63
N GLY A 393 5.98 22.58 5.05
CA GLY A 393 6.78 21.71 4.18
C GLY A 393 5.97 21.17 2.99
N GLY A 394 4.72 20.78 3.21
CA GLY A 394 3.84 20.30 2.14
C GLY A 394 3.43 21.38 1.15
N VAL A 395 3.06 22.55 1.65
CA VAL A 395 2.71 23.70 0.80
C VAL A 395 3.89 24.10 -0.09
N GLY A 396 5.08 24.23 0.48
CA GLY A 396 6.29 24.57 -0.27
C GLY A 396 6.65 23.53 -1.33
N PHE A 397 6.55 22.25 -0.99
CA PHE A 397 6.80 21.15 -1.92
C PHE A 397 5.84 21.18 -3.13
N VAL A 398 4.54 21.35 -2.89
CA VAL A 398 3.55 21.41 -3.98
C VAL A 398 3.81 22.60 -4.92
N LEU A 399 4.07 23.78 -4.38
CA LEU A 399 4.37 24.96 -5.19
C LEU A 399 5.65 24.78 -6.03
N GLU A 400 6.70 24.21 -5.45
CA GLU A 400 7.96 23.94 -6.12
C GLU A 400 7.80 22.89 -7.23
N GLN A 401 7.12 21.76 -6.95
CA GLN A 401 7.01 20.65 -7.89
C GLN A 401 6.05 20.91 -9.05
N HIS A 402 4.90 21.54 -8.78
CA HIS A 402 3.89 21.75 -9.81
C HIS A 402 4.06 23.06 -10.60
N PHE A 403 4.65 24.08 -9.96
CA PHE A 403 4.70 25.41 -10.56
C PHE A 403 6.11 26.03 -10.59
N GLY A 404 7.13 25.36 -10.06
CA GLY A 404 8.47 25.88 -9.96
C GLY A 404 8.60 27.10 -9.03
N ILE A 405 7.66 27.30 -8.10
CA ILE A 405 7.62 28.45 -7.18
C ILE A 405 8.33 28.09 -5.88
N VAL A 406 9.44 28.74 -5.60
CA VAL A 406 10.22 28.56 -4.37
C VAL A 406 10.03 29.77 -3.46
N LEU A 407 9.26 29.63 -2.40
CA LEU A 407 8.98 30.73 -1.45
C LEU A 407 10.13 30.89 -0.45
N PRO A 408 10.51 32.14 -0.10
CA PRO A 408 11.37 32.42 1.04
C PRO A 408 10.78 31.82 2.33
N ARG A 409 11.64 31.34 3.23
CA ARG A 409 11.19 30.64 4.44
C ARG A 409 10.15 31.41 5.27
N ALA A 410 10.34 32.72 5.43
CA ALA A 410 9.43 33.55 6.22
C ALA A 410 8.07 33.70 5.52
N MET A 411 8.05 33.92 4.20
CA MET A 411 6.84 33.96 3.38
C MET A 411 6.11 32.61 3.37
N LEU A 412 6.85 31.51 3.29
CA LEU A 412 6.27 30.16 3.32
C LEU A 412 5.54 29.88 4.65
N VAL A 413 6.07 30.37 5.78
CA VAL A 413 5.39 30.25 7.08
C VAL A 413 4.09 31.02 7.09
N GLU A 414 4.09 32.27 6.61
CA GLU A 414 2.92 33.12 6.52
C GLU A 414 1.86 32.52 5.59
N PHE A 415 2.28 32.14 4.38
CA PHE A 415 1.36 31.57 3.37
C PHE A 415 0.78 30.21 3.78
N SER A 416 1.54 29.38 4.49
CA SER A 416 1.03 28.09 5.00
C SER A 416 -0.16 28.26 5.93
N HIS A 417 -0.24 29.37 6.67
CA HIS A 417 -1.40 29.69 7.49
C HIS A 417 -2.65 30.03 6.64
N ALA A 418 -2.47 30.78 5.55
CA ALA A 418 -3.56 31.06 4.60
C ALA A 418 -4.11 29.78 3.96
N VAL A 419 -3.22 28.86 3.53
CA VAL A 419 -3.62 27.55 2.98
C VAL A 419 -4.33 26.69 4.02
N GLN A 420 -3.92 26.74 5.29
CA GLN A 420 -4.60 26.03 6.36
C GLN A 420 -6.04 26.53 6.53
N ILE A 421 -6.26 27.84 6.56
CA ILE A 421 -7.60 28.45 6.65
C ILE A 421 -8.46 28.01 5.44
N LEU A 422 -7.88 28.03 4.22
CA LEU A 422 -8.57 27.56 3.02
C LEU A 422 -8.99 26.09 3.14
N THR A 423 -8.10 25.22 3.58
CA THR A 423 -8.36 23.79 3.75
C THR A 423 -9.44 23.51 4.78
N GLU A 424 -9.40 24.23 5.91
CA GLU A 424 -10.43 24.15 6.98
C GLU A 424 -11.79 24.62 6.48
N SER A 425 -11.84 25.69 5.67
CA SER A 425 -13.07 26.21 5.10
C SER A 425 -13.73 25.26 4.11
N LEU A 426 -12.93 24.55 3.32
CA LEU A 426 -13.38 23.58 2.32
C LEU A 426 -13.67 22.20 2.91
N ASN A 427 -13.13 21.90 4.09
CA ASN A 427 -13.24 20.61 4.78
C ASN A 427 -12.83 19.42 3.88
N ARG A 428 -11.83 19.61 3.02
CA ARG A 428 -11.23 18.61 2.11
C ARG A 428 -9.79 18.98 1.79
N GLU A 429 -9.09 18.07 1.12
CA GLU A 429 -7.78 18.39 0.53
C GLU A 429 -7.92 19.52 -0.52
N VAL A 430 -6.89 20.36 -0.59
CA VAL A 430 -6.78 21.42 -1.60
C VAL A 430 -5.88 20.95 -2.75
N THR A 431 -6.30 21.26 -3.96
CA THR A 431 -5.52 20.93 -5.16
C THR A 431 -4.32 21.86 -5.32
N PRO A 432 -3.28 21.46 -6.08
CA PRO A 432 -2.17 22.35 -6.42
C PRO A 432 -2.60 23.68 -7.03
N GLU A 433 -3.62 23.68 -7.89
CA GLU A 433 -4.19 24.86 -8.53
C GLU A 433 -4.85 25.79 -7.52
N GLU A 434 -5.56 25.24 -6.53
CA GLU A 434 -6.16 26.03 -5.44
C GLU A 434 -5.10 26.67 -4.56
N ILE A 435 -4.00 25.97 -4.26
CA ILE A 435 -2.86 26.52 -3.51
C ILE A 435 -2.23 27.68 -4.30
N ARG A 436 -1.98 27.48 -5.59
CA ARG A 436 -1.46 28.57 -6.45
C ARG A 436 -2.43 29.73 -6.56
N GLY A 437 -3.73 29.45 -6.70
CA GLY A 437 -4.78 30.46 -6.74
C GLY A 437 -4.77 31.31 -5.46
N SER A 438 -4.70 30.66 -4.30
CA SER A 438 -4.60 31.34 -3.00
C SER A 438 -3.32 32.20 -2.87
N LEU A 439 -2.19 31.74 -3.41
CA LEU A 439 -0.95 32.55 -3.44
C LEU A 439 -1.12 33.80 -4.29
N ILE A 440 -1.74 33.67 -5.46
CA ILE A 440 -1.99 34.82 -6.36
C ILE A 440 -2.97 35.79 -5.71
N GLU A 441 -4.08 35.31 -5.17
CA GLU A 441 -5.11 36.13 -4.53
C GLU A 441 -4.55 36.91 -3.33
N GLU A 442 -3.70 36.28 -2.52
CA GLU A 442 -3.17 36.88 -1.30
C GLU A 442 -2.02 37.87 -1.59
N TYR A 443 -1.12 37.55 -2.56
CA TYR A 443 0.14 38.27 -2.72
C TYR A 443 0.33 38.98 -4.06
N VAL A 444 -0.50 38.72 -5.10
CA VAL A 444 -0.51 39.47 -6.35
C VAL A 444 -1.70 40.44 -6.33
N VAL A 445 -1.54 41.55 -5.62
CA VAL A 445 -2.66 42.45 -5.33
C VAL A 445 -2.72 43.61 -6.32
N ASP A 446 -3.58 43.47 -7.33
CA ASP A 446 -3.91 44.53 -8.29
C ASP A 446 -5.04 45.47 -7.80
N SER A 447 -5.78 45.07 -6.78
CA SER A 447 -6.95 45.78 -6.27
C SER A 447 -6.63 46.70 -5.07
N GLY A 448 -5.61 47.53 -5.23
CA GLY A 448 -5.24 48.53 -4.22
C GLY A 448 -5.27 49.94 -4.79
N PRO A 449 -4.87 50.96 -4.01
CA PRO A 449 -4.79 52.31 -4.50
C PRO A 449 -3.70 52.52 -5.55
N TYR A 450 -2.74 51.60 -5.69
CA TYR A 450 -1.59 51.74 -6.59
C TYR A 450 -1.62 50.71 -7.70
N ARG A 451 -1.39 51.13 -8.95
CA ARG A 451 -1.23 50.26 -10.12
C ARG A 451 -0.14 50.80 -11.04
N LEU A 452 0.80 49.92 -11.43
CA LEU A 452 1.82 50.28 -12.43
C LEU A 452 1.18 50.35 -13.81
N ILE A 453 1.27 51.51 -14.47
CA ILE A 453 0.74 51.70 -15.83
C ILE A 453 1.83 51.48 -16.84
N ASP A 454 2.96 52.23 -16.71
CA ASP A 454 4.08 52.19 -17.64
C ASP A 454 5.37 52.66 -16.94
N TYR A 455 6.54 52.30 -17.47
CA TYR A 455 7.81 52.80 -16.99
C TYR A 455 8.85 52.86 -18.10
N ASP A 456 9.81 53.81 -17.97
CA ASP A 456 10.98 53.96 -18.80
C ASP A 456 12.24 53.98 -17.92
N LEU A 457 13.28 53.26 -18.36
CA LEU A 457 14.55 53.15 -17.67
C LEU A 457 15.61 53.81 -18.51
N ARG A 458 16.31 54.79 -17.96
CA ARG A 458 17.37 55.50 -18.62
C ARG A 458 18.65 55.43 -17.79
N ARG A 459 19.78 55.52 -18.46
CA ARG A 459 21.07 55.68 -17.81
C ARG A 459 21.12 57.06 -17.17
N GLY A 460 21.33 57.13 -15.87
CA GLY A 460 21.57 58.37 -15.15
C GLY A 460 23.04 58.84 -15.24
N ASP A 461 23.41 59.79 -14.41
CA ASP A 461 24.78 60.26 -14.32
C ASP A 461 25.71 59.22 -13.71
N GLY A 462 26.79 58.86 -14.40
CA GLY A 462 27.75 57.85 -13.96
C GLY A 462 27.23 56.42 -14.09
N GLU A 463 27.23 55.67 -13.03
CA GLU A 463 26.71 54.29 -12.94
C GLU A 463 25.26 54.21 -12.49
N SER A 464 24.60 55.37 -12.21
CA SER A 464 23.20 55.38 -11.75
C SER A 464 22.22 55.05 -12.88
N GLN A 465 21.03 54.60 -12.48
CA GLN A 465 19.87 54.41 -13.35
C GLN A 465 18.75 55.35 -12.91
N ARG A 466 18.05 55.92 -13.86
CA ARG A 466 16.83 56.71 -13.64
C ARG A 466 15.62 55.90 -14.07
N CYS A 467 14.63 55.82 -13.20
CA CYS A 467 13.32 55.26 -13.51
C CYS A 467 12.29 56.38 -13.59
N GLU A 468 11.62 56.52 -14.73
CA GLU A 468 10.44 57.36 -14.90
C GLU A 468 9.25 56.42 -15.05
N ALA A 469 8.27 56.44 -14.12
CA ALA A 469 7.13 55.57 -14.22
C ALA A 469 5.80 56.31 -14.03
N LYS A 470 4.75 55.75 -14.63
CA LYS A 470 3.37 56.19 -14.42
C LYS A 470 2.67 55.19 -13.57
N ILE A 471 2.15 55.63 -12.45
CA ILE A 471 1.35 54.82 -11.54
C ILE A 471 -0.04 55.41 -11.39
N GLU A 472 -1.03 54.60 -11.30
CA GLU A 472 -2.36 55.03 -10.89
C GLU A 472 -2.39 55.05 -9.36
N VAL A 473 -2.90 56.16 -8.80
CA VAL A 473 -3.09 56.34 -7.34
C VAL A 473 -4.54 56.74 -7.13
N SER A 474 -5.36 55.83 -6.62
CA SER A 474 -6.80 56.10 -6.38
C SER A 474 -7.50 56.76 -7.58
N GLU A 475 -7.40 56.16 -8.75
CA GLU A 475 -7.97 56.60 -10.05
C GLU A 475 -7.26 57.80 -10.72
N ASN A 476 -6.22 58.37 -10.12
CA ASN A 476 -5.41 59.43 -10.74
C ASN A 476 -4.07 58.89 -11.23
N THR A 477 -3.69 59.26 -12.45
CA THR A 477 -2.36 58.94 -12.96
C THR A 477 -1.32 59.91 -12.40
N VAL A 478 -0.32 59.39 -11.73
CA VAL A 478 0.82 60.16 -11.15
C VAL A 478 2.10 59.70 -11.82
N SER A 479 2.93 60.67 -12.24
CA SER A 479 4.26 60.36 -12.72
C SER A 479 5.24 60.42 -11.57
N ILE A 480 6.05 59.37 -11.41
CA ILE A 480 7.13 59.27 -10.43
C ILE A 480 8.47 59.24 -11.18
N SER A 481 9.47 59.81 -10.57
CA SER A 481 10.84 59.75 -11.10
C SER A 481 11.82 59.62 -9.93
N GLY A 482 12.79 58.72 -10.08
CA GLY A 482 13.81 58.51 -9.07
C GLY A 482 15.11 58.00 -9.70
N ASP A 483 16.21 58.23 -9.00
CA ASP A 483 17.55 57.76 -9.33
C ASP A 483 18.00 56.69 -8.31
N GLY A 484 18.75 55.70 -8.77
CA GLY A 484 19.26 54.62 -7.93
C GLY A 484 20.43 53.89 -8.59
N SER A 485 21.06 52.97 -7.86
CA SER A 485 22.11 52.09 -8.39
C SER A 485 21.56 51.02 -9.36
N GLY A 486 20.24 50.80 -9.35
CA GLY A 486 19.54 49.90 -10.25
C GLY A 486 18.07 50.29 -10.41
N PRO A 487 17.30 49.59 -11.30
CA PRO A 487 15.94 49.95 -11.63
C PRO A 487 14.98 49.85 -10.46
N ILE A 488 15.19 48.88 -9.56
CA ILE A 488 14.38 48.65 -8.37
C ILE A 488 14.52 49.78 -7.37
N GLU A 489 15.80 50.17 -7.05
CA GLU A 489 16.08 51.27 -6.17
C GLU A 489 15.60 52.62 -6.73
N ALA A 490 15.82 52.86 -8.02
CA ALA A 490 15.32 54.06 -8.71
C ALA A 490 13.80 54.20 -8.62
N PHE A 491 13.05 53.09 -8.82
CA PHE A 491 11.61 53.08 -8.70
C PHE A 491 11.13 53.32 -7.25
N VAL A 492 11.75 52.65 -6.26
CA VAL A 492 11.45 52.85 -4.84
C VAL A 492 11.70 54.31 -4.42
N ASN A 493 12.82 54.90 -4.82
CA ASN A 493 13.14 56.30 -4.50
C ASN A 493 12.12 57.26 -5.13
N GLY A 494 11.68 57.01 -6.37
CA GLY A 494 10.62 57.80 -7.00
C GLY A 494 9.26 57.66 -6.30
N MET A 495 8.93 56.48 -5.81
CA MET A 495 7.71 56.26 -5.00
C MET A 495 7.79 56.97 -3.63
N VAL A 496 8.93 56.89 -2.93
CA VAL A 496 9.13 57.50 -1.62
C VAL A 496 9.03 59.03 -1.74
N GLU A 497 9.70 59.64 -2.70
CA GLU A 497 9.69 61.07 -2.95
C GLU A 497 8.29 61.62 -3.31
N THR A 498 7.59 60.89 -4.20
CA THR A 498 6.31 61.36 -4.74
C THR A 498 5.14 61.11 -3.79
N LEU A 499 5.16 59.95 -3.12
CA LEU A 499 4.02 59.49 -2.27
C LEU A 499 4.24 59.81 -0.79
N ASN A 500 5.46 60.25 -0.41
CA ASN A 500 5.86 60.48 0.99
C ASN A 500 5.64 59.28 1.92
N GLU A 501 5.78 58.06 1.35
CA GLU A 501 5.63 56.80 2.06
C GLU A 501 6.99 56.13 2.20
N PRO A 502 7.46 55.82 3.43
CA PRO A 502 8.70 55.13 3.64
C PRO A 502 8.61 53.70 3.11
N LEU A 503 9.50 53.35 2.17
CA LEU A 503 9.62 52.03 1.56
C LEU A 503 11.05 51.54 1.73
N ASN A 504 11.23 50.42 2.40
CA ASN A 504 12.52 49.77 2.51
C ASN A 504 12.39 48.32 2.13
N ILE A 505 13.14 47.84 1.13
CA ILE A 505 13.15 46.44 0.70
C ILE A 505 14.08 45.68 1.66
N VAL A 506 13.52 44.66 2.34
CA VAL A 506 14.24 43.86 3.33
C VAL A 506 14.45 42.42 2.91
N ASP A 507 13.76 41.97 1.85
CA ASP A 507 13.93 40.65 1.29
C ASP A 507 13.61 40.68 -0.21
N TYR A 508 14.38 39.96 -1.01
CA TYR A 508 14.23 39.95 -2.46
C TYR A 508 14.68 38.62 -3.05
N HIS A 509 13.75 37.93 -3.76
CA HIS A 509 14.00 36.70 -4.48
C HIS A 509 13.36 36.77 -5.86
N GLU A 510 14.09 36.32 -6.87
CA GLU A 510 13.61 36.24 -8.24
C GLU A 510 14.07 34.94 -8.89
N HIS A 511 13.19 34.28 -9.60
CA HIS A 511 13.53 33.10 -10.39
C HIS A 511 12.55 32.89 -11.55
N ALA A 512 12.99 32.12 -12.55
CA ALA A 512 12.12 31.73 -13.65
C ALA A 512 11.16 30.63 -13.21
N LEU A 513 9.90 30.71 -13.65
CA LEU A 513 8.92 29.64 -13.47
C LEU A 513 9.19 28.54 -14.49
N THR A 514 9.51 27.34 -13.99
CA THR A 514 9.67 26.13 -14.82
C THR A 514 8.44 25.28 -14.68
N SER A 515 7.62 25.18 -15.73
CA SER A 515 6.49 24.27 -15.74
C SER A 515 6.97 22.87 -16.17
N GLY A 516 6.94 21.89 -15.29
CA GLY A 516 7.13 20.47 -15.66
C GLY A 516 8.52 20.12 -16.21
N SER A 517 8.63 18.96 -16.85
CA SER A 517 9.87 18.37 -17.38
C SER A 517 10.51 19.07 -18.57
N ASP A 518 10.00 20.22 -19.01
CA ASP A 518 10.49 20.91 -20.19
C ASP A 518 11.41 22.10 -19.84
N SER A 519 12.52 22.14 -20.54
CA SER A 519 13.56 23.15 -20.49
C SER A 519 13.04 24.59 -20.47
N VAL A 520 13.68 25.45 -19.68
CA VAL A 520 13.50 26.91 -19.69
C VAL A 520 13.50 27.42 -21.13
N GLY A 521 12.32 27.69 -21.69
CA GLY A 521 12.14 28.26 -23.02
C GLY A 521 12.33 29.80 -23.02
N LYS A 522 12.44 30.40 -24.18
CA LYS A 522 12.57 31.86 -24.35
C LYS A 522 11.42 32.69 -23.77
N ASP A 523 10.26 32.01 -23.48
CA ASP A 523 9.02 32.63 -23.01
C ASP A 523 8.73 32.32 -21.53
N ALA A 524 9.72 31.87 -20.74
CA ALA A 524 9.55 31.59 -19.32
C ALA A 524 9.16 32.86 -18.55
N ALA A 525 8.07 32.80 -17.80
CA ALA A 525 7.68 33.87 -16.90
C ALA A 525 8.62 33.93 -15.69
N ALA A 526 8.97 35.13 -15.24
CA ALA A 526 9.67 35.34 -13.98
C ALA A 526 8.68 35.62 -12.86
N ILE A 527 8.99 35.12 -11.67
CA ILE A 527 8.33 35.49 -10.42
C ILE A 527 9.33 36.29 -9.56
N CYS A 528 8.87 37.42 -9.05
CA CYS A 528 9.58 38.18 -8.04
C CYS A 528 8.80 38.12 -6.71
N LEU A 529 9.50 37.76 -5.64
CA LEU A 529 9.00 37.67 -4.28
C LEU A 529 9.76 38.68 -3.44
N LEU A 530 9.10 39.72 -2.96
CA LEU A 530 9.74 40.85 -2.31
C LEU A 530 9.04 41.19 -1.00
N ALA A 531 9.80 41.58 0.00
CA ALA A 531 9.26 42.12 1.25
C ALA A 531 9.69 43.56 1.45
N ILE A 532 8.72 44.40 1.85
CA ILE A 532 8.94 45.75 2.33
C ILE A 532 8.78 45.82 3.84
N ASP A 533 9.54 46.72 4.46
CA ASP A 533 9.47 47.00 5.90
C ASP A 533 9.39 48.51 6.12
N ASN A 534 8.62 48.94 7.11
CA ASN A 534 8.54 50.33 7.54
C ASN A 534 9.08 50.53 8.99
N GLY A 535 9.81 49.52 9.50
CA GLY A 535 10.42 49.53 10.84
C GLY A 535 9.62 48.79 11.91
N SER A 536 8.35 48.43 11.66
CA SER A 536 7.51 47.63 12.57
C SER A 536 7.01 46.32 11.96
N ASP A 537 6.62 46.33 10.66
CA ASP A 537 5.95 45.21 10.03
C ASP A 537 6.55 44.89 8.67
N ARG A 538 6.74 43.60 8.42
CA ARG A 538 7.20 43.05 7.12
C ARG A 538 5.98 42.64 6.29
N CYS A 539 5.92 43.13 5.04
CA CYS A 539 4.83 42.79 4.11
C CYS A 539 5.38 42.26 2.80
N TYR A 540 5.00 41.03 2.41
CA TYR A 540 5.39 40.42 1.14
C TYR A 540 4.45 40.84 0.01
N GLY A 541 5.02 41.01 -1.20
CA GLY A 541 4.32 41.16 -2.47
C GLY A 541 4.94 40.27 -3.54
N VAL A 542 4.14 39.88 -4.50
CA VAL A 542 4.52 39.02 -5.61
C VAL A 542 4.23 39.71 -6.94
N GLY A 543 5.17 39.64 -7.86
CA GLY A 543 5.00 40.09 -9.25
C GLY A 543 5.31 38.95 -10.23
N LEU A 544 4.53 38.89 -11.30
CA LEU A 544 4.62 37.86 -12.34
C LEU A 544 4.68 38.52 -13.72
N SER A 545 5.75 38.31 -14.47
CA SER A 545 5.92 38.88 -15.82
C SER A 545 6.95 38.09 -16.63
N GLN A 546 6.88 38.15 -17.95
CA GLN A 546 7.98 37.68 -18.81
C GLN A 546 9.23 38.57 -18.70
N ASN A 547 9.08 39.80 -18.24
CA ASN A 547 10.18 40.72 -17.98
C ASN A 547 10.47 40.78 -16.48
N THR A 548 11.68 40.45 -16.07
CA THR A 548 12.13 40.38 -14.67
C THR A 548 11.98 41.74 -13.95
N ILE A 549 12.31 42.84 -14.62
CA ILE A 549 12.15 44.19 -14.05
C ILE A 549 10.66 44.48 -13.80
N THR A 550 9.82 44.20 -14.79
CA THR A 550 8.35 44.37 -14.64
C THR A 550 7.83 43.55 -13.47
N ALA A 551 8.25 42.28 -13.32
CA ALA A 551 7.90 41.44 -12.20
C ALA A 551 8.31 42.07 -10.86
N SER A 552 9.52 42.62 -10.80
CA SER A 552 10.03 43.28 -9.58
C SER A 552 9.24 44.53 -9.22
N LEU A 553 8.94 45.40 -10.19
CA LEU A 553 8.15 46.60 -9.94
C LEU A 553 6.70 46.26 -9.53
N GLN A 554 6.09 45.23 -10.15
CA GLN A 554 4.78 44.74 -9.74
C GLN A 554 4.80 44.17 -8.32
N ALA A 555 5.87 43.45 -7.94
CA ALA A 555 6.02 42.94 -6.57
C ALA A 555 6.04 44.08 -5.52
N ILE A 556 6.72 45.20 -5.83
CA ILE A 556 6.71 46.40 -4.97
C ILE A 556 5.31 46.95 -4.83
N ILE A 557 4.61 47.18 -5.93
CA ILE A 557 3.21 47.68 -5.94
C ILE A 557 2.31 46.76 -5.15
N SER A 558 2.41 45.44 -5.35
CA SER A 558 1.66 44.43 -4.63
C SER A 558 1.91 44.50 -3.12
N ALA A 559 3.16 44.60 -2.68
CA ALA A 559 3.52 44.72 -1.27
C ALA A 559 2.93 45.99 -0.64
N VAL A 560 2.99 47.13 -1.37
CA VAL A 560 2.42 48.41 -0.91
C VAL A 560 0.90 48.33 -0.81
N ASN A 561 0.23 47.75 -1.79
CA ASN A 561 -1.23 47.55 -1.79
C ASN A 561 -1.67 46.61 -0.65
N ARG A 562 -0.94 45.54 -0.43
CA ARG A 562 -1.19 44.61 0.67
C ARG A 562 -1.05 45.29 2.05
N ARG A 563 0.02 46.07 2.23
CA ARG A 563 0.21 46.88 3.44
C ARG A 563 -0.91 47.89 3.65
N TRP A 564 -1.42 48.51 2.57
CA TRP A 564 -2.55 49.43 2.65
C TRP A 564 -3.84 48.75 3.11
N LYS A 565 -4.11 47.52 2.62
CA LYS A 565 -5.28 46.74 3.06
C LYS A 565 -5.22 46.28 4.52
N GLN A 566 -4.03 46.18 5.10
CA GLN A 566 -3.80 45.77 6.48
C GLN A 566 -3.92 46.96 7.49
N ARG A 567 -3.90 48.22 6.99
CA ARG A 567 -4.13 49.43 7.79
C ARG A 567 -5.63 49.68 7.92
#